data_48602bc49490747e45848ef2202140f5
#
_entry.id   48602bc49490747e45848ef2202140f5
#
_cell.length_a   1.000
_cell.length_b   1.000
_cell.length_c   1.000
_cell.angle_alpha   90.00
_cell.angle_beta   90.00
_cell.angle_gamma   90.00
#
_symmetry.space_group_name_H-M   'P 1'
#
loop_
_entity.id
_entity.type
_entity.pdbx_description
1 polymer ?
#
loop_
_entity_poly.entity_id
_entity_poly.type
_entity_poly.pdbx_seq_one_letter_code
_entity_poly.pdbx_strand_id
1 'polypeptide(L)'
;MTVDLDWENLGFNYRKLPFRYISYFKDGKWGEGQLTEDATLHISEASPALHYGQEAFEGLKAYRTKDGSIQLFRPDENAKRLQRTADRLLMPQVSVDKFVDACKQVVRANEEYVPPYGTGATLYLRPLLIGVGDIIGVHPADEYIFTIFAMPVGNYFKGGLAPTNFLIQDDYDRAAPHGTGAAKVGGNYAASMLPGKIAHDSNFSDVIYLDPATHTKIEEVGSANFFGITADNEFITPLSPSILPSITKFSLLYLAENRFGMKAIQGDVKISELDKFVEAGACGTAAVISPIGGVQHGDDFHVFYSETEVGPVTRKLYDELTGIQFGDVEAPEGWIVKVD
;
A
#
# COMPACT_ATOMS: atom_id res chain seq x y z
N MET A 1 -3.21 -1.10 -28.51
CA MET A 1 -4.55 -0.45 -28.46
C MET A 1 -5.07 -0.71 -27.06
N THR A 2 -5.63 0.26 -26.38
CA THR A 2 -6.27 0.06 -25.08
C THR A 2 -7.66 -0.55 -25.27
N VAL A 3 -8.07 -1.40 -24.33
CA VAL A 3 -9.44 -1.96 -24.29
C VAL A 3 -10.43 -0.85 -24.03
N ASP A 4 -11.62 -0.94 -24.61
CA ASP A 4 -12.71 0.01 -24.36
C ASP A 4 -13.32 -0.27 -22.97
N LEU A 5 -12.87 0.49 -21.97
CA LEU A 5 -13.35 0.45 -20.59
C LEU A 5 -13.71 1.87 -20.14
N ASP A 6 -14.69 1.98 -19.27
CA ASP A 6 -15.00 3.24 -18.58
C ASP A 6 -13.94 3.51 -17.50
N TRP A 7 -12.80 4.09 -17.93
CA TRP A 7 -11.63 4.34 -17.09
C TRP A 7 -11.89 5.33 -15.95
N GLU A 8 -12.82 6.24 -16.12
CA GLU A 8 -13.15 7.27 -15.12
C GLU A 8 -14.00 6.71 -13.97
N ASN A 9 -14.78 5.65 -14.25
CA ASN A 9 -15.66 5.02 -13.27
C ASN A 9 -15.18 3.66 -12.77
N LEU A 10 -13.93 3.32 -13.00
CA LEU A 10 -13.33 2.13 -12.39
C LEU A 10 -13.32 2.28 -10.87
N GLY A 11 -13.77 1.22 -10.17
CA GLY A 11 -13.55 1.07 -8.73
C GLY A 11 -12.26 0.30 -8.42
N PHE A 12 -12.20 -0.26 -7.21
CA PHE A 12 -11.11 -1.16 -6.77
C PHE A 12 -11.60 -2.63 -6.71
N ASN A 13 -12.58 -2.99 -7.55
CA ASN A 13 -13.13 -4.35 -7.61
C ASN A 13 -12.26 -5.26 -8.48
N TYR A 14 -12.15 -6.53 -8.07
CA TYR A 14 -11.41 -7.52 -8.85
C TYR A 14 -11.96 -7.63 -10.29
N ARG A 15 -11.06 -7.47 -11.24
CA ARG A 15 -11.29 -7.72 -12.67
C ARG A 15 -10.24 -8.69 -13.16
N LYS A 16 -10.70 -9.86 -13.62
CA LYS A 16 -9.80 -10.86 -14.22
C LYS A 16 -9.22 -10.30 -15.53
N LEU A 17 -7.88 -10.28 -15.61
CA LEU A 17 -7.15 -10.02 -16.85
C LEU A 17 -6.68 -11.34 -17.48
N PRO A 18 -6.27 -11.32 -18.78
CA PRO A 18 -5.82 -12.53 -19.46
C PRO A 18 -4.64 -13.22 -18.79
N PHE A 19 -3.61 -12.45 -18.40
CA PHE A 19 -2.36 -13.06 -17.95
C PHE A 19 -2.01 -12.69 -16.52
N ARG A 20 -1.37 -13.65 -15.84
CA ARG A 20 -0.69 -13.51 -14.54
C ARG A 20 0.61 -14.27 -14.58
N TYR A 21 1.53 -13.93 -13.67
CA TYR A 21 2.77 -14.66 -13.49
C TYR A 21 2.64 -15.65 -12.35
N ILE A 22 3.25 -16.84 -12.48
CA ILE A 22 3.33 -17.84 -11.42
C ILE A 22 4.71 -18.51 -11.40
N SER A 23 5.25 -18.72 -10.21
CA SER A 23 6.48 -19.48 -9.97
C SER A 23 6.31 -20.33 -8.72
N TYR A 24 6.91 -21.50 -8.73
CA TYR A 24 6.87 -22.47 -7.63
C TYR A 24 8.24 -22.60 -6.98
N PHE A 25 8.25 -22.68 -5.65
CA PHE A 25 9.42 -23.07 -4.88
C PHE A 25 9.26 -24.53 -4.47
N LYS A 26 10.20 -25.36 -4.93
CA LYS A 26 10.28 -26.79 -4.63
C LYS A 26 11.73 -27.23 -4.53
N ASP A 27 12.02 -28.25 -3.71
CA ASP A 27 13.37 -28.79 -3.55
C ASP A 27 14.42 -27.72 -3.25
N GLY A 28 14.05 -26.73 -2.41
CA GLY A 28 14.95 -25.66 -1.93
C GLY A 28 15.25 -24.56 -2.94
N LYS A 29 14.54 -24.46 -4.07
CA LYS A 29 14.78 -23.46 -5.12
C LYS A 29 13.53 -22.96 -5.81
N TRP A 30 13.57 -21.72 -6.28
CA TRP A 30 12.57 -21.15 -7.17
C TRP A 30 12.74 -21.68 -8.59
N GLY A 31 11.63 -22.10 -9.22
CA GLY A 31 11.57 -22.28 -10.67
C GLY A 31 11.67 -20.94 -11.41
N GLU A 32 11.86 -20.95 -12.72
CA GLU A 32 11.92 -19.74 -13.55
C GLU A 32 10.64 -18.92 -13.46
N GLY A 33 9.50 -19.58 -13.43
CA GLY A 33 8.18 -18.99 -13.49
C GLY A 33 7.72 -18.77 -14.92
N GLN A 34 6.43 -18.46 -15.07
CA GLN A 34 5.80 -18.32 -16.39
C GLN A 34 4.54 -17.45 -16.31
N LEU A 35 4.14 -16.91 -17.43
CA LEU A 35 2.81 -16.35 -17.61
C LEU A 35 1.77 -17.46 -17.77
N THR A 36 0.58 -17.27 -17.22
CA THR A 36 -0.55 -18.19 -17.33
C THR A 36 -1.87 -17.43 -17.41
N GLU A 37 -2.87 -18.03 -18.08
CA GLU A 37 -4.24 -17.53 -18.13
C GLU A 37 -5.10 -18.09 -16.98
N ASP A 38 -4.62 -19.13 -16.30
CA ASP A 38 -5.34 -19.72 -15.17
C ASP A 38 -5.33 -18.78 -13.96
N ALA A 39 -6.51 -18.31 -13.55
CA ALA A 39 -6.70 -17.43 -12.41
C ALA A 39 -6.94 -18.18 -11.09
N THR A 40 -6.91 -19.52 -11.13
CA THR A 40 -7.14 -20.36 -9.98
C THR A 40 -5.82 -20.87 -9.42
N LEU A 41 -5.65 -20.78 -8.11
CA LEU A 41 -4.56 -21.45 -7.41
C LEU A 41 -5.05 -22.81 -6.93
N HIS A 42 -4.44 -23.88 -7.46
CA HIS A 42 -4.73 -25.26 -7.05
C HIS A 42 -3.81 -25.61 -5.88
N ILE A 43 -4.35 -25.58 -4.67
CA ILE A 43 -3.64 -25.84 -3.42
C ILE A 43 -4.36 -26.88 -2.59
N SER A 44 -3.63 -27.59 -1.74
CA SER A 44 -4.20 -28.54 -0.79
C SER A 44 -5.08 -27.84 0.24
N GLU A 45 -6.14 -28.51 0.71
CA GLU A 45 -6.92 -28.06 1.86
C GLU A 45 -6.08 -27.94 3.14
N ALA A 46 -4.96 -28.65 3.23
CA ALA A 46 -4.01 -28.61 4.35
C ALA A 46 -2.91 -27.55 4.20
N SER A 47 -3.01 -26.66 3.21
CA SER A 47 -1.98 -25.62 2.98
C SER A 47 -1.82 -24.68 4.17
N PRO A 48 -0.59 -24.40 4.64
CA PRO A 48 -0.33 -23.50 5.78
C PRO A 48 -0.86 -22.09 5.58
N ALA A 49 -0.96 -21.60 4.36
CA ALA A 49 -1.59 -20.32 4.06
C ALA A 49 -3.05 -20.26 4.52
N LEU A 50 -3.81 -21.36 4.39
CA LEU A 50 -5.24 -21.40 4.76
C LEU A 50 -5.47 -21.48 6.26
N HIS A 51 -4.58 -22.17 6.99
CA HIS A 51 -4.78 -22.46 8.42
C HIS A 51 -3.98 -21.55 9.35
N TYR A 52 -2.80 -21.13 8.93
CA TYR A 52 -1.85 -20.42 9.79
C TYR A 52 -1.44 -19.06 9.22
N GLY A 53 -2.06 -18.63 8.10
CA GLY A 53 -1.78 -17.34 7.49
C GLY A 53 -0.32 -17.21 7.02
N GLN A 54 0.34 -18.33 6.62
CA GLN A 54 1.69 -18.26 6.05
C GLN A 54 1.62 -17.72 4.64
N GLU A 55 1.38 -16.42 4.53
CA GLU A 55 1.25 -15.69 3.28
C GLU A 55 1.78 -14.25 3.43
N ALA A 56 2.26 -13.69 2.33
CA ALA A 56 2.71 -12.33 2.23
C ALA A 56 2.25 -11.74 0.89
N PHE A 57 1.87 -10.47 0.88
CA PHE A 57 1.47 -9.83 -0.36
C PHE A 57 2.10 -8.46 -0.53
N GLU A 58 2.07 -7.98 -1.77
CA GLU A 58 2.51 -6.63 -2.11
C GLU A 58 1.44 -5.91 -2.94
N GLY A 59 1.63 -4.61 -3.08
CA GLY A 59 0.79 -3.78 -3.94
C GLY A 59 1.62 -2.66 -4.54
N LEU A 60 1.64 -2.59 -5.87
CA LEU A 60 2.27 -1.53 -6.63
C LEU A 60 1.44 -1.22 -7.88
N LYS A 61 1.80 -0.16 -8.58
CA LYS A 61 1.04 0.29 -9.75
C LYS A 61 1.95 0.47 -10.95
N ALA A 62 1.41 0.21 -12.14
CA ALA A 62 1.99 0.62 -13.41
C ALA A 62 1.21 1.84 -13.94
N TYR A 63 1.96 2.77 -14.48
CA TYR A 63 1.46 4.07 -14.94
C TYR A 63 1.80 4.26 -16.42
N ARG A 64 0.82 4.66 -17.23
CA ARG A 64 1.07 5.10 -18.60
C ARG A 64 1.42 6.58 -18.59
N THR A 65 2.55 6.92 -19.17
CA THR A 65 3.05 8.29 -19.29
C THR A 65 2.46 8.99 -20.51
N LYS A 66 2.64 10.29 -20.61
CA LYS A 66 2.12 11.12 -21.70
C LYS A 66 2.63 10.71 -23.09
N ASP A 67 3.86 10.20 -23.19
CA ASP A 67 4.45 9.68 -24.44
C ASP A 67 3.99 8.25 -24.78
N GLY A 68 3.15 7.65 -23.94
CA GLY A 68 2.59 6.30 -24.12
C GLY A 68 3.45 5.19 -23.52
N SER A 69 4.65 5.48 -23.03
CA SER A 69 5.47 4.48 -22.31
C SER A 69 4.82 4.07 -20.99
N ILE A 70 5.25 2.94 -20.44
CA ILE A 70 4.74 2.43 -19.17
C ILE A 70 5.87 2.33 -18.17
N GLN A 71 5.59 2.69 -16.93
CA GLN A 71 6.57 2.66 -15.86
C GLN A 71 6.01 2.12 -14.55
N LEU A 72 6.89 1.53 -13.74
CA LEU A 72 6.66 1.12 -12.36
C LEU A 72 7.35 2.12 -11.42
N PHE A 73 6.74 2.38 -10.28
CA PHE A 73 7.27 3.26 -9.25
C PHE A 73 7.88 2.45 -8.11
N ARG A 74 9.21 2.51 -7.94
CA ARG A 74 10.01 1.87 -6.87
C ARG A 74 9.69 0.38 -6.65
N PRO A 75 9.59 -0.46 -7.70
CA PRO A 75 9.23 -1.86 -7.55
C PRO A 75 10.27 -2.68 -6.78
N ASP A 76 11.53 -2.25 -6.77
CA ASP A 76 12.61 -2.83 -5.97
C ASP A 76 12.35 -2.70 -4.46
N GLU A 77 11.77 -1.60 -4.00
CA GLU A 77 11.39 -1.42 -2.59
C GLU A 77 10.23 -2.34 -2.19
N ASN A 78 9.28 -2.60 -3.10
CA ASN A 78 8.26 -3.63 -2.89
C ASN A 78 8.91 -5.02 -2.76
N ALA A 79 9.85 -5.36 -3.65
CA ALA A 79 10.58 -6.62 -3.58
C ALA A 79 11.34 -6.78 -2.25
N LYS A 80 12.10 -5.77 -1.84
CA LYS A 80 12.83 -5.75 -0.54
C LYS A 80 11.87 -5.87 0.65
N ARG A 81 10.67 -5.26 0.59
CA ARG A 81 9.67 -5.37 1.65
C ARG A 81 9.05 -6.77 1.68
N LEU A 82 8.79 -7.39 0.52
CA LEU A 82 8.36 -8.78 0.44
C LEU A 82 9.41 -9.72 1.06
N GLN A 83 10.71 -9.48 0.81
CA GLN A 83 11.79 -10.25 1.42
C GLN A 83 11.79 -10.14 2.95
N ARG A 84 11.68 -8.92 3.50
CA ARG A 84 11.57 -8.72 4.96
C ARG A 84 10.34 -9.43 5.55
N THR A 85 9.21 -9.40 4.85
CA THR A 85 8.00 -10.12 5.26
C THR A 85 8.21 -11.64 5.20
N ALA A 86 8.85 -12.14 4.14
CA ALA A 86 9.17 -13.55 3.98
C ALA A 86 10.10 -14.04 5.11
N ASP A 87 11.15 -13.28 5.45
CA ASP A 87 12.04 -13.60 6.58
C ASP A 87 11.28 -13.71 7.91
N ARG A 88 10.34 -12.78 8.15
CA ARG A 88 9.51 -12.78 9.37
C ARG A 88 8.65 -14.03 9.51
N LEU A 89 8.21 -14.62 8.38
CA LEU A 89 7.37 -15.80 8.33
C LEU A 89 8.12 -17.09 7.95
N LEU A 90 9.45 -17.05 7.90
CA LEU A 90 10.30 -18.18 7.51
C LEU A 90 9.95 -18.74 6.13
N MET A 91 9.69 -17.83 5.18
CA MET A 91 9.38 -18.16 3.77
C MET A 91 10.61 -17.89 2.89
N PRO A 92 10.79 -18.59 1.76
CA PRO A 92 11.89 -18.33 0.85
C PRO A 92 11.76 -16.96 0.19
N GLN A 93 12.84 -16.19 0.21
CA GLN A 93 12.86 -14.90 -0.46
C GLN A 93 12.72 -15.03 -1.98
N VAL A 94 11.95 -14.15 -2.59
CA VAL A 94 11.97 -13.89 -4.03
C VAL A 94 13.04 -12.82 -4.28
N SER A 95 13.97 -13.03 -5.19
CA SER A 95 15.00 -12.03 -5.50
C SER A 95 14.38 -10.76 -6.07
N VAL A 96 15.04 -9.62 -5.84
CA VAL A 96 14.60 -8.32 -6.38
C VAL A 96 14.44 -8.38 -7.90
N ASP A 97 15.42 -8.94 -8.61
CA ASP A 97 15.41 -9.05 -10.06
C ASP A 97 14.23 -9.89 -10.55
N LYS A 98 13.99 -11.07 -9.93
CA LYS A 98 12.85 -11.93 -10.26
C LYS A 98 11.50 -11.23 -10.02
N PHE A 99 11.38 -10.51 -8.91
CA PHE A 99 10.16 -9.77 -8.59
C PHE A 99 9.89 -8.66 -9.62
N VAL A 100 10.89 -7.84 -9.93
CA VAL A 100 10.77 -6.72 -10.87
C VAL A 100 10.50 -7.24 -12.29
N ASP A 101 11.23 -8.27 -12.72
CA ASP A 101 11.01 -8.88 -14.04
C ASP A 101 9.61 -9.50 -14.16
N ALA A 102 9.13 -10.23 -13.15
CA ALA A 102 7.77 -10.77 -13.11
C ALA A 102 6.70 -9.66 -13.21
N CYS A 103 6.90 -8.53 -12.52
CA CYS A 103 6.02 -7.37 -12.65
C CYS A 103 5.99 -6.84 -14.08
N LYS A 104 7.16 -6.68 -14.71
CA LYS A 104 7.27 -6.24 -16.11
C LYS A 104 6.57 -7.21 -17.06
N GLN A 105 6.77 -8.52 -16.90
CA GLN A 105 6.10 -9.54 -17.72
C GLN A 105 4.57 -9.44 -17.64
N VAL A 106 4.02 -9.30 -16.42
CA VAL A 106 2.57 -9.16 -16.23
C VAL A 106 2.03 -7.89 -16.88
N VAL A 107 2.76 -6.76 -16.75
CA VAL A 107 2.33 -5.50 -17.36
C VAL A 107 2.37 -5.58 -18.88
N ARG A 108 3.46 -6.10 -19.47
CA ARG A 108 3.57 -6.27 -20.94
C ARG A 108 2.46 -7.16 -21.48
N ALA A 109 2.24 -8.31 -20.85
CA ALA A 109 1.21 -9.28 -21.29
C ALA A 109 -0.23 -8.72 -21.19
N ASN A 110 -0.46 -7.70 -20.38
CA ASN A 110 -1.75 -7.04 -20.19
C ASN A 110 -1.68 -5.54 -20.57
N GLU A 111 -0.80 -5.16 -21.47
CA GLU A 111 -0.54 -3.74 -21.82
C GLU A 111 -1.80 -2.98 -22.23
N GLU A 112 -2.72 -3.64 -22.93
CA GLU A 112 -3.98 -3.04 -23.38
C GLU A 112 -4.90 -2.62 -22.21
N TYR A 113 -4.68 -3.19 -21.01
CA TYR A 113 -5.40 -2.87 -19.78
C TYR A 113 -4.70 -1.82 -18.91
N VAL A 114 -3.53 -1.33 -19.32
CA VAL A 114 -2.90 -0.17 -18.64
C VAL A 114 -3.69 1.08 -19.04
N PRO A 115 -4.34 1.75 -18.07
CA PRO A 115 -5.21 2.88 -18.36
C PRO A 115 -4.50 3.98 -19.16
N PRO A 116 -5.23 4.71 -20.03
CA PRO A 116 -4.67 5.84 -20.77
C PRO A 116 -4.18 6.95 -19.83
N TYR A 117 -3.11 7.64 -20.25
CA TYR A 117 -2.65 8.85 -19.55
C TYR A 117 -3.78 9.89 -19.49
N GLY A 118 -3.85 10.61 -18.36
CA GLY A 118 -4.83 11.66 -18.11
C GLY A 118 -6.15 11.22 -17.49
N THR A 119 -6.42 9.90 -17.41
CA THR A 119 -7.63 9.37 -16.74
C THR A 119 -7.52 9.31 -15.22
N GLY A 120 -6.30 9.41 -14.66
CA GLY A 120 -6.01 9.17 -13.25
C GLY A 120 -6.09 7.70 -12.83
N ALA A 121 -6.58 6.81 -13.70
CA ALA A 121 -6.61 5.38 -13.48
C ALA A 121 -5.21 4.75 -13.68
N THR A 122 -4.98 3.59 -13.08
CA THR A 122 -3.68 2.90 -13.09
C THR A 122 -3.88 1.40 -13.20
N LEU A 123 -2.85 0.65 -13.61
CA LEU A 123 -2.85 -0.80 -13.49
C LEU A 123 -2.26 -1.20 -12.12
N TYR A 124 -3.08 -1.75 -11.25
CA TYR A 124 -2.66 -2.25 -9.94
C TYR A 124 -2.14 -3.68 -10.07
N LEU A 125 -0.95 -3.95 -9.52
CA LEU A 125 -0.36 -5.29 -9.44
C LEU A 125 -0.46 -5.81 -8.01
N ARG A 126 -0.82 -7.08 -7.87
CA ARG A 126 -0.89 -7.81 -6.60
C ARG A 126 0.07 -9.00 -6.62
N PRO A 127 1.33 -8.81 -6.21
CA PRO A 127 2.22 -9.91 -5.86
C PRO A 127 1.73 -10.62 -4.59
N LEU A 128 1.77 -11.95 -4.61
CA LEU A 128 1.36 -12.82 -3.51
C LEU A 128 2.36 -13.97 -3.37
N LEU A 129 2.82 -14.23 -2.15
CA LEU A 129 3.69 -15.35 -1.78
C LEU A 129 2.98 -16.17 -0.71
N ILE A 130 2.74 -17.46 -0.95
CA ILE A 130 2.00 -18.34 -0.04
C ILE A 130 2.73 -19.65 0.21
N GLY A 131 2.66 -20.15 1.43
CA GLY A 131 3.05 -21.52 1.80
C GLY A 131 1.96 -22.52 1.40
N VAL A 132 2.36 -23.55 0.68
CA VAL A 132 1.44 -24.60 0.17
C VAL A 132 1.94 -25.98 0.56
N GLY A 133 1.20 -27.03 0.18
CA GLY A 133 1.52 -28.42 0.51
C GLY A 133 0.59 -29.01 1.56
N ASP A 134 0.84 -30.24 1.94
CA ASP A 134 -0.01 -31.05 2.83
C ASP A 134 0.51 -30.98 4.27
N ILE A 135 0.31 -29.84 4.94
CA ILE A 135 0.89 -29.55 6.26
C ILE A 135 -0.19 -29.15 7.25
N ILE A 136 -0.37 -29.96 8.30
CA ILE A 136 -1.15 -29.63 9.48
C ILE A 136 -0.19 -29.53 10.67
N GLY A 137 0.10 -28.33 11.08
CA GLY A 137 1.03 -27.98 12.15
C GLY A 137 1.63 -26.60 11.95
N VAL A 138 2.01 -25.93 13.05
CA VAL A 138 2.57 -24.57 13.00
C VAL A 138 4.06 -24.65 12.74
N HIS A 139 4.43 -24.87 11.48
CA HIS A 139 5.82 -24.84 11.01
C HIS A 139 5.85 -24.34 9.54
N PRO A 140 7.01 -23.89 9.06
CA PRO A 140 7.14 -23.42 7.68
C PRO A 140 6.76 -24.50 6.66
N ALA A 141 6.17 -24.09 5.56
CA ALA A 141 5.91 -24.97 4.42
C ALA A 141 7.22 -25.42 3.75
N ASP A 142 7.16 -26.55 3.04
CA ASP A 142 8.27 -27.03 2.21
C ASP A 142 8.15 -26.51 0.75
N GLU A 143 6.94 -26.16 0.34
CA GLU A 143 6.63 -25.66 -0.99
C GLU A 143 5.93 -24.30 -0.92
N TYR A 144 6.20 -23.42 -1.90
CA TYR A 144 5.60 -22.10 -1.96
C TYR A 144 5.20 -21.75 -3.39
N ILE A 145 4.21 -20.85 -3.50
CA ILE A 145 3.83 -20.21 -4.76
C ILE A 145 4.09 -18.72 -4.65
N PHE A 146 4.77 -18.18 -5.66
CA PHE A 146 4.83 -16.75 -5.91
C PHE A 146 4.05 -16.43 -7.17
N THR A 147 3.04 -15.57 -7.07
CA THR A 147 2.19 -15.18 -8.19
C THR A 147 1.96 -13.68 -8.22
N ILE A 148 1.76 -13.13 -9.41
CA ILE A 148 1.39 -11.73 -9.62
C ILE A 148 0.22 -11.67 -10.57
N PHE A 149 -0.89 -11.08 -10.14
CA PHE A 149 -1.96 -10.67 -11.04
C PHE A 149 -2.09 -9.15 -11.08
N ALA A 150 -2.75 -8.63 -12.11
CA ALA A 150 -3.00 -7.21 -12.25
C ALA A 150 -4.48 -6.93 -12.52
N MET A 151 -4.92 -5.72 -12.23
CA MET A 151 -6.25 -5.23 -12.59
C MET A 151 -6.22 -3.71 -12.75
N PRO A 152 -6.93 -3.12 -13.73
CA PRO A 152 -7.09 -1.69 -13.81
C PRO A 152 -7.94 -1.18 -12.64
N VAL A 153 -7.50 -0.10 -12.03
CA VAL A 153 -8.19 0.57 -10.92
C VAL A 153 -8.37 2.04 -11.24
N GLY A 154 -9.49 2.59 -10.83
CA GLY A 154 -9.81 4.01 -11.02
C GLY A 154 -9.04 4.91 -10.05
N ASN A 155 -9.30 6.20 -10.19
CA ASN A 155 -8.87 7.16 -9.19
C ASN A 155 -9.54 6.81 -7.85
N TYR A 156 -8.75 6.80 -6.78
CA TYR A 156 -9.24 6.46 -5.44
C TYR A 156 -10.34 7.43 -4.98
N PHE A 157 -10.19 8.70 -5.31
CA PHE A 157 -11.19 9.71 -5.01
C PHE A 157 -12.03 10.02 -6.26
N LYS A 158 -13.29 9.62 -6.25
CA LYS A 158 -14.26 10.07 -7.25
C LYS A 158 -14.49 11.59 -7.08
N GLY A 159 -14.19 12.36 -8.11
CA GLY A 159 -14.29 13.82 -8.06
C GLY A 159 -13.02 14.57 -7.64
N GLY A 160 -11.88 13.88 -7.48
CA GLY A 160 -10.60 14.47 -7.15
C GLY A 160 -10.22 14.35 -5.67
N LEU A 161 -9.03 14.83 -5.32
CA LEU A 161 -8.51 14.78 -3.95
C LEU A 161 -9.38 15.62 -3.02
N ALA A 162 -9.97 14.99 -2.01
CA ALA A 162 -10.83 15.61 -1.00
C ALA A 162 -10.49 15.08 0.40
N PRO A 163 -10.64 15.90 1.45
CA PRO A 163 -10.44 15.43 2.82
C PRO A 163 -11.57 14.48 3.25
N THR A 164 -11.23 13.58 4.15
CA THR A 164 -12.17 12.66 4.79
C THR A 164 -11.92 12.59 6.29
N ASN A 165 -12.92 12.17 7.06
CA ASN A 165 -12.84 12.09 8.51
C ASN A 165 -12.58 10.65 8.98
N PHE A 166 -11.87 10.50 10.08
CA PHE A 166 -11.45 9.21 10.64
C PHE A 166 -11.87 9.08 12.11
N LEU A 167 -11.99 7.82 12.56
CA LEU A 167 -12.32 7.48 13.92
C LEU A 167 -11.11 6.92 14.66
N ILE A 168 -10.72 7.49 15.79
CA ILE A 168 -9.75 6.89 16.71
C ILE A 168 -10.48 5.86 17.56
N GLN A 169 -9.98 4.62 17.56
CA GLN A 169 -10.55 3.50 18.32
C GLN A 169 -9.59 3.06 19.43
N ASP A 170 -10.07 2.95 20.65
CA ASP A 170 -9.33 2.47 21.82
C ASP A 170 -9.51 0.96 22.06
N ASP A 171 -10.58 0.36 21.49
CA ASP A 171 -10.95 -1.03 21.75
C ASP A 171 -10.22 -2.06 20.88
N TYR A 172 -9.56 -1.61 19.80
CA TYR A 172 -8.95 -2.50 18.81
C TYR A 172 -7.54 -2.06 18.44
N ASP A 173 -6.59 -2.97 18.59
CA ASP A 173 -5.21 -2.80 18.14
C ASP A 173 -5.05 -3.34 16.72
N ARG A 174 -4.25 -2.63 15.89
CA ARG A 174 -3.89 -3.11 14.56
C ARG A 174 -2.94 -4.30 14.60
N ALA A 175 -1.96 -4.24 15.48
CA ALA A 175 -0.94 -5.28 15.66
C ALA A 175 -0.29 -5.18 17.04
N ALA A 176 0.03 -6.32 17.63
CA ALA A 176 0.76 -6.37 18.90
C ALA A 176 2.19 -5.79 18.74
N PRO A 177 2.78 -5.21 19.82
CA PRO A 177 4.20 -4.88 19.86
C PRO A 177 5.05 -6.11 19.55
N HIS A 178 6.04 -5.94 18.67
CA HIS A 178 6.89 -7.06 18.19
C HIS A 178 6.15 -8.21 17.49
N GLY A 179 4.88 -8.01 17.14
CA GLY A 179 4.06 -8.93 16.34
C GLY A 179 4.44 -8.89 14.85
N THR A 180 3.42 -8.92 14.00
CA THR A 180 3.58 -8.91 12.52
C THR A 180 3.26 -7.54 11.88
N GLY A 181 3.10 -6.48 12.67
CA GLY A 181 2.67 -5.17 12.17
C GLY A 181 3.56 -4.60 11.06
N ALA A 182 4.87 -4.79 11.14
CA ALA A 182 5.81 -4.36 10.11
C ALA A 182 5.89 -5.30 8.89
N ALA A 183 5.25 -6.46 8.94
CA ALA A 183 5.16 -7.42 7.84
C ALA A 183 3.86 -7.23 7.07
N LYS A 184 3.90 -7.41 5.74
CA LYS A 184 2.71 -7.24 4.90
C LYS A 184 1.98 -8.58 4.73
N VAL A 185 1.22 -8.96 5.76
CA VAL A 185 0.53 -10.26 5.90
C VAL A 185 -0.97 -10.08 6.09
N GLY A 186 -1.78 -10.98 5.57
CA GLY A 186 -3.24 -10.90 5.61
C GLY A 186 -3.83 -10.86 7.02
N GLY A 187 -3.16 -11.47 7.99
CA GLY A 187 -3.62 -11.44 9.38
C GLY A 187 -3.77 -10.02 9.96
N ASN A 188 -2.87 -9.10 9.59
CA ASN A 188 -2.99 -7.69 10.01
C ASN A 188 -4.23 -7.00 9.40
N TYR A 189 -4.64 -7.42 8.20
CA TYR A 189 -5.80 -6.87 7.51
C TYR A 189 -7.10 -7.53 7.97
N ALA A 190 -7.08 -8.81 8.28
CA ALA A 190 -8.22 -9.50 8.87
C ALA A 190 -8.64 -8.87 10.19
N ALA A 191 -7.68 -8.50 11.05
CA ALA A 191 -7.93 -7.82 12.32
C ALA A 191 -8.61 -6.44 12.14
N SER A 192 -8.41 -5.77 11.01
CA SER A 192 -8.96 -4.44 10.73
C SER A 192 -10.40 -4.45 10.21
N MET A 193 -10.97 -5.62 9.87
CA MET A 193 -12.32 -5.69 9.26
C MET A 193 -13.42 -5.18 10.18
N LEU A 194 -13.43 -5.58 11.45
CA LEU A 194 -14.46 -5.16 12.40
C LEU A 194 -14.34 -3.69 12.75
N PRO A 195 -13.18 -3.16 13.18
CA PRO A 195 -13.06 -1.73 13.48
C PRO A 195 -13.32 -0.85 12.25
N GLY A 196 -12.89 -1.24 11.06
CA GLY A 196 -13.22 -0.53 9.82
C GLY A 196 -14.72 -0.49 9.55
N LYS A 197 -15.44 -1.60 9.78
CA LYS A 197 -16.90 -1.62 9.66
C LYS A 197 -17.56 -0.66 10.66
N ILE A 198 -17.10 -0.63 11.90
CA ILE A 198 -17.63 0.29 12.95
C ILE A 198 -17.44 1.75 12.51
N ALA A 199 -16.25 2.10 11.98
CA ALA A 199 -15.99 3.43 11.48
C ALA A 199 -16.93 3.80 10.32
N HIS A 200 -17.10 2.92 9.33
CA HIS A 200 -18.00 3.15 8.20
C HIS A 200 -19.48 3.27 8.61
N ASP A 201 -19.94 2.44 9.53
CA ASP A 201 -21.31 2.50 10.06
C ASP A 201 -21.57 3.83 10.82
N SER A 202 -20.49 4.47 11.31
CA SER A 202 -20.50 5.77 11.99
C SER A 202 -20.18 6.95 11.06
N ASN A 203 -20.17 6.74 9.74
CA ASN A 203 -19.86 7.73 8.69
C ASN A 203 -18.41 8.27 8.69
N PHE A 204 -17.45 7.50 9.19
CA PHE A 204 -16.03 7.77 9.04
C PHE A 204 -15.43 6.93 7.92
N SER A 205 -14.33 7.42 7.32
CA SER A 205 -13.69 6.72 6.20
C SER A 205 -12.96 5.46 6.62
N ASP A 206 -12.31 5.47 7.80
CA ASP A 206 -11.60 4.33 8.37
C ASP A 206 -11.16 4.66 9.82
N VAL A 207 -10.38 3.79 10.44
CA VAL A 207 -9.90 3.88 11.81
C VAL A 207 -8.46 4.40 11.84
N ILE A 208 -8.17 5.28 12.80
CA ILE A 208 -6.80 5.57 13.24
C ILE A 208 -6.49 4.66 14.42
N TYR A 209 -5.45 3.85 14.28
CA TYR A 209 -4.97 2.94 15.31
C TYR A 209 -3.92 3.60 16.19
N LEU A 210 -4.02 3.35 17.49
CA LEU A 210 -3.06 3.79 18.49
C LEU A 210 -2.01 2.70 18.79
N ASP A 211 -0.96 3.09 19.46
CA ASP A 211 0.05 2.16 19.97
C ASP A 211 -0.59 1.21 21.01
N PRO A 212 -0.42 -0.12 20.85
CA PRO A 212 -1.11 -1.08 21.69
C PRO A 212 -0.58 -1.17 23.14
N ALA A 213 0.52 -0.47 23.43
CA ALA A 213 1.09 -0.47 24.79
C ALA A 213 0.49 0.59 25.70
N THR A 214 0.17 1.78 25.15
CA THR A 214 -0.26 2.93 25.97
C THR A 214 -1.53 3.61 25.46
N HIS A 215 -1.95 3.34 24.21
CA HIS A 215 -3.06 3.99 23.51
C HIS A 215 -2.95 5.53 23.52
N THR A 216 -1.72 6.05 23.46
CA THR A 216 -1.48 7.49 23.49
C THR A 216 -0.86 8.05 22.23
N LYS A 217 -0.40 7.18 21.31
CA LYS A 217 0.31 7.57 20.10
C LYS A 217 -0.36 6.98 18.87
N ILE A 218 -0.45 7.75 17.81
CA ILE A 218 -0.91 7.26 16.50
C ILE A 218 0.14 6.34 15.90
N GLU A 219 -0.29 5.19 15.37
CA GLU A 219 0.55 4.29 14.58
C GLU A 219 0.17 4.31 13.09
N GLU A 220 -1.04 3.88 12.75
CA GLU A 220 -1.47 3.79 11.34
C GLU A 220 -2.94 4.24 11.16
N VAL A 221 -3.31 4.49 9.92
CA VAL A 221 -4.67 4.88 9.51
C VAL A 221 -5.22 3.83 8.58
N GLY A 222 -6.10 2.96 9.07
CA GLY A 222 -6.60 1.83 8.30
C GLY A 222 -5.47 0.97 7.74
N SER A 223 -5.32 0.95 6.43
CA SER A 223 -4.24 0.27 5.71
C SER A 223 -3.14 1.22 5.18
N ALA A 224 -3.06 2.45 5.71
CA ALA A 224 -2.17 3.52 5.30
C ALA A 224 -1.37 4.08 6.47
N ASN A 225 -0.29 4.83 6.22
CA ASN A 225 0.50 5.48 7.25
C ASN A 225 0.04 6.92 7.49
N PHE A 226 0.05 7.36 8.73
CA PHE A 226 -0.26 8.73 9.14
C PHE A 226 0.92 9.67 8.85
N PHE A 227 0.61 10.93 8.50
CA PHE A 227 1.53 12.06 8.60
C PHE A 227 0.80 13.34 9.03
N GLY A 228 1.53 14.25 9.66
CA GLY A 228 1.05 15.58 9.99
C GLY A 228 2.04 16.64 9.56
N ILE A 229 1.53 17.83 9.23
CA ILE A 229 2.31 19.02 8.87
C ILE A 229 2.13 20.06 9.97
N THR A 230 3.22 20.64 10.47
CA THR A 230 3.18 21.70 11.48
C THR A 230 3.30 23.08 10.84
N ALA A 231 2.93 24.13 11.59
CA ALA A 231 3.13 25.51 11.17
C ALA A 231 4.62 25.89 10.96
N ASP A 232 5.53 25.14 11.59
CA ASP A 232 6.99 25.34 11.48
C ASP A 232 7.59 24.61 10.28
N ASN A 233 6.77 24.21 9.29
CA ASN A 233 7.18 23.52 8.07
C ASN A 233 7.84 22.15 8.34
N GLU A 234 7.35 21.42 9.32
CA GLU A 234 7.79 20.06 9.61
C GLU A 234 6.79 19.03 9.03
N PHE A 235 7.33 17.96 8.42
CA PHE A 235 6.58 16.77 8.04
C PHE A 235 6.86 15.67 9.07
N ILE A 236 5.87 15.31 9.87
CA ILE A 236 6.03 14.36 10.97
C ILE A 236 5.20 13.10 10.71
N THR A 237 5.80 11.93 10.84
CA THR A 237 5.12 10.64 10.69
C THR A 237 5.52 9.68 11.82
N PRO A 238 4.61 8.82 12.28
CA PRO A 238 4.90 7.85 13.34
C PRO A 238 6.05 6.90 12.99
N LEU A 239 6.84 6.55 14.00
CA LEU A 239 7.88 5.52 13.95
C LEU A 239 7.65 4.52 15.08
N SER A 240 7.40 3.27 14.73
CA SER A 240 7.23 2.14 15.66
C SER A 240 7.63 0.83 14.95
N PRO A 241 8.10 -0.19 15.68
CA PRO A 241 8.38 -1.50 15.09
C PRO A 241 7.11 -2.25 14.63
N SER A 242 5.92 -1.77 15.00
CA SER A 242 4.62 -2.33 14.58
C SER A 242 4.08 -1.71 13.30
N ILE A 243 4.66 -0.61 12.83
CA ILE A 243 4.18 0.11 11.64
C ILE A 243 4.74 -0.52 10.37
N LEU A 244 3.88 -0.71 9.35
CA LEU A 244 4.34 -1.16 8.04
C LEU A 244 5.23 -0.08 7.40
N PRO A 245 6.48 -0.42 6.97
CA PRO A 245 7.37 0.52 6.29
C PRO A 245 6.84 0.82 4.88
N SER A 246 6.04 1.88 4.75
CA SER A 246 5.38 2.28 3.51
C SER A 246 6.35 2.95 2.55
N ILE A 247 6.36 2.47 1.30
CA ILE A 247 7.15 3.06 0.21
C ILE A 247 6.67 4.48 -0.07
N THR A 248 5.37 4.72 -0.05
CA THR A 248 4.78 6.06 -0.21
C THR A 248 5.24 7.00 0.91
N LYS A 249 5.20 6.57 2.18
CA LYS A 249 5.68 7.37 3.31
C LYS A 249 7.15 7.77 3.13
N PHE A 250 8.03 6.84 2.80
CA PHE A 250 9.44 7.14 2.59
C PHE A 250 9.67 8.05 1.38
N SER A 251 8.85 7.92 0.34
CA SER A 251 8.89 8.84 -0.80
C SER A 251 8.46 10.25 -0.39
N LEU A 252 7.40 10.40 0.40
CA LEU A 252 6.94 11.70 0.90
C LEU A 252 7.94 12.34 1.85
N LEU A 253 8.58 11.58 2.75
CA LEU A 253 9.68 12.08 3.60
C LEU A 253 10.81 12.66 2.76
N TYR A 254 11.23 11.92 1.73
CA TYR A 254 12.27 12.39 0.81
C TYR A 254 11.87 13.67 0.07
N LEU A 255 10.65 13.73 -0.47
CA LEU A 255 10.15 14.89 -1.21
C LEU A 255 9.98 16.11 -0.29
N ALA A 256 9.44 15.92 0.92
CA ALA A 256 9.31 16.97 1.91
C ALA A 256 10.66 17.62 2.20
N GLU A 257 11.69 16.83 2.44
CA GLU A 257 13.02 17.34 2.75
C GLU A 257 13.73 17.92 1.53
N ASN A 258 13.80 17.17 0.42
CA ASN A 258 14.69 17.49 -0.70
C ASN A 258 14.06 18.38 -1.77
N ARG A 259 12.72 18.45 -1.85
CA ARG A 259 12.00 19.26 -2.84
C ARG A 259 11.30 20.47 -2.22
N PHE A 260 10.83 20.34 -0.98
CA PHE A 260 10.03 21.39 -0.34
C PHE A 260 10.74 22.07 0.84
N GLY A 261 11.99 21.66 1.17
CA GLY A 261 12.78 22.25 2.25
C GLY A 261 12.12 22.14 3.62
N MET A 262 11.30 21.10 3.81
CA MET A 262 10.66 20.81 5.08
C MET A 262 11.60 20.01 5.98
N LYS A 263 11.39 20.08 7.29
CA LYS A 263 12.04 19.17 8.22
C LYS A 263 11.26 17.87 8.32
N ALA A 264 11.82 16.78 7.77
CA ALA A 264 11.18 15.46 7.79
C ALA A 264 11.55 14.70 9.06
N ILE A 265 10.54 14.31 9.86
CA ILE A 265 10.70 13.71 11.19
C ILE A 265 9.95 12.38 11.25
N GLN A 266 10.61 11.35 11.73
CA GLN A 266 9.97 10.12 12.16
C GLN A 266 10.08 10.00 13.69
N GLY A 267 8.94 9.85 14.36
CA GLY A 267 8.92 9.80 15.83
C GLY A 267 7.53 9.58 16.41
N ASP A 268 7.38 9.82 17.69
CA ASP A 268 6.08 9.69 18.36
C ASP A 268 5.12 10.78 17.90
N VAL A 269 3.89 10.40 17.59
CA VAL A 269 2.77 11.30 17.31
C VAL A 269 1.69 11.05 18.34
N LYS A 270 1.67 11.89 19.39
CA LYS A 270 0.71 11.72 20.50
C LYS A 270 -0.64 12.33 20.17
N ILE A 271 -1.71 11.65 20.55
CA ILE A 271 -3.08 12.17 20.40
C ILE A 271 -3.31 13.46 21.20
N SER A 272 -2.60 13.65 22.31
CA SER A 272 -2.65 14.89 23.10
C SER A 272 -1.94 16.10 22.45
N GLU A 273 -1.28 15.90 21.32
CA GLU A 273 -0.50 16.92 20.61
C GLU A 273 -1.04 17.16 19.18
N LEU A 274 -2.27 16.76 18.88
CA LEU A 274 -2.85 16.92 17.53
C LEU A 274 -2.96 18.38 17.11
N ASP A 275 -3.16 19.31 18.04
CA ASP A 275 -3.27 20.75 17.80
C ASP A 275 -1.99 21.36 17.15
N LYS A 276 -0.84 20.68 17.23
CA LYS A 276 0.37 21.14 16.56
C LYS A 276 0.33 21.02 15.03
N PHE A 277 -0.57 20.16 14.50
CA PHE A 277 -0.68 19.92 13.07
C PHE A 277 -1.70 20.86 12.43
N VAL A 278 -1.25 21.61 11.42
CA VAL A 278 -2.11 22.46 10.59
C VAL A 278 -2.70 21.71 9.40
N GLU A 279 -2.10 20.58 9.02
CA GLU A 279 -2.61 19.63 8.02
C GLU A 279 -2.26 18.21 8.47
N ALA A 280 -3.08 17.23 8.08
CA ALA A 280 -2.78 15.83 8.29
C ALA A 280 -3.23 14.99 7.08
N GLY A 281 -2.65 13.80 6.94
CA GLY A 281 -3.01 12.87 5.89
C GLY A 281 -2.61 11.43 6.20
N ALA A 282 -3.26 10.52 5.48
CA ALA A 282 -2.87 9.12 5.39
C ALA A 282 -2.22 8.88 4.02
N CYS A 283 -1.18 8.03 3.95
CA CYS A 283 -0.48 7.78 2.70
C CYS A 283 -0.24 6.28 2.45
N GLY A 284 -0.40 5.86 1.20
CA GLY A 284 -0.22 4.48 0.77
C GLY A 284 -0.37 4.31 -0.74
N THR A 285 -0.10 3.12 -1.25
CA THR A 285 -0.13 2.85 -2.70
C THR A 285 -1.50 3.07 -3.33
N ALA A 286 -2.60 2.75 -2.63
CA ALA A 286 -3.94 2.81 -3.20
C ALA A 286 -4.36 4.26 -3.50
N ALA A 287 -4.36 5.12 -2.47
CA ALA A 287 -4.83 6.50 -2.55
C ALA A 287 -3.73 7.52 -2.83
N VAL A 288 -2.45 7.14 -2.76
CA VAL A 288 -1.27 8.02 -2.71
C VAL A 288 -1.28 8.85 -1.41
N ILE A 289 -2.13 9.84 -1.32
CA ILE A 289 -2.45 10.58 -0.10
C ILE A 289 -3.98 10.67 0.04
N SER A 290 -4.47 10.42 1.25
CA SER A 290 -5.84 10.74 1.69
C SER A 290 -5.73 11.89 2.70
N PRO A 291 -6.12 13.12 2.36
CA PRO A 291 -6.13 14.21 3.32
C PRO A 291 -7.08 13.90 4.47
N ILE A 292 -6.67 14.18 5.70
CA ILE A 292 -7.51 14.03 6.88
C ILE A 292 -8.12 15.39 7.21
N GLY A 293 -9.45 15.49 7.09
CA GLY A 293 -10.21 16.69 7.48
C GLY A 293 -10.32 16.78 8.99
N GLY A 294 -10.78 15.72 9.62
CA GLY A 294 -10.90 15.66 11.06
C GLY A 294 -10.81 14.23 11.61
N VAL A 295 -10.64 14.13 12.92
CA VAL A 295 -10.60 12.87 13.66
C VAL A 295 -11.52 12.96 14.88
N GLN A 296 -12.29 11.90 15.11
CA GLN A 296 -13.13 11.71 16.28
C GLN A 296 -12.42 10.81 17.29
N HIS A 297 -12.32 11.23 18.54
CA HIS A 297 -11.84 10.40 19.64
C HIS A 297 -12.77 10.57 20.86
N GLY A 298 -13.51 9.54 21.21
CA GLY A 298 -14.60 9.65 22.19
C GLY A 298 -15.63 10.70 21.74
N ASP A 299 -15.89 11.70 22.60
CA ASP A 299 -16.79 12.83 22.31
C ASP A 299 -16.08 14.02 21.62
N ASP A 300 -14.75 14.00 21.52
CA ASP A 300 -13.95 15.10 20.97
C ASP A 300 -13.73 14.92 19.47
N PHE A 301 -14.01 15.99 18.71
CA PHE A 301 -13.74 16.04 17.27
C PHE A 301 -12.70 17.12 16.96
N HIS A 302 -11.55 16.70 16.43
CA HIS A 302 -10.45 17.59 16.06
C HIS A 302 -10.41 17.78 14.55
N VAL A 303 -10.42 19.05 14.09
CA VAL A 303 -10.28 19.42 12.68
C VAL A 303 -8.85 19.94 12.46
N PHE A 304 -8.16 19.42 11.42
CA PHE A 304 -6.82 19.89 11.07
C PHE A 304 -6.86 21.16 10.22
N TYR A 305 -6.93 21.05 8.90
CA TYR A 305 -7.01 22.21 8.01
C TYR A 305 -8.47 22.58 7.69
N SER A 306 -9.21 21.65 7.13
CA SER A 306 -10.62 21.80 6.73
C SER A 306 -11.25 20.44 6.48
N GLU A 307 -12.55 20.31 6.76
CA GLU A 307 -13.32 19.12 6.39
C GLU A 307 -13.70 19.08 4.90
N THR A 308 -13.54 20.19 4.17
CA THR A 308 -13.99 20.31 2.77
C THR A 308 -12.88 20.73 1.81
N GLU A 309 -11.77 21.28 2.30
CA GLU A 309 -10.65 21.77 1.49
C GLU A 309 -9.37 21.02 1.82
N VAL A 310 -8.60 20.72 0.79
CA VAL A 310 -7.28 20.09 0.95
C VAL A 310 -6.24 21.12 1.34
N GLY A 311 -5.46 20.84 2.38
CA GLY A 311 -4.38 21.69 2.81
C GLY A 311 -3.33 21.89 1.70
N PRO A 312 -2.76 23.10 1.59
CA PRO A 312 -1.89 23.47 0.47
C PRO A 312 -0.58 22.65 0.42
N VAL A 313 -0.03 22.25 1.57
CA VAL A 313 1.19 21.40 1.60
C VAL A 313 0.86 19.98 1.20
N THR A 314 -0.22 19.42 1.72
CA THR A 314 -0.73 18.09 1.32
C THR A 314 -1.00 18.05 -0.18
N ARG A 315 -1.59 19.09 -0.76
CA ARG A 315 -1.83 19.21 -2.21
C ARG A 315 -0.51 19.18 -2.99
N LYS A 316 0.48 19.97 -2.60
CA LYS A 316 1.79 20.00 -3.26
C LYS A 316 2.50 18.66 -3.21
N LEU A 317 2.46 17.98 -2.06
CA LEU A 317 3.06 16.64 -1.92
C LEU A 317 2.36 15.60 -2.81
N TYR A 318 1.03 15.68 -2.90
CA TYR A 318 0.25 14.81 -3.77
C TYR A 318 0.57 15.04 -5.25
N ASP A 319 0.57 16.30 -5.70
CA ASP A 319 0.81 16.67 -7.09
C ASP A 319 2.25 16.31 -7.52
N GLU A 320 3.25 16.53 -6.66
CA GLU A 320 4.64 16.16 -6.91
C GLU A 320 4.80 14.64 -7.06
N LEU A 321 4.25 13.86 -6.09
CA LEU A 321 4.40 12.42 -6.13
C LEU A 321 3.64 11.78 -7.29
N THR A 322 2.42 12.21 -7.57
CA THR A 322 1.64 11.73 -8.72
C THR A 322 2.28 12.16 -10.04
N GLY A 323 2.81 13.38 -10.12
CA GLY A 323 3.58 13.86 -11.27
C GLY A 323 4.78 12.98 -11.58
N ILE A 324 5.53 12.56 -10.56
CA ILE A 324 6.63 11.58 -10.70
C ILE A 324 6.10 10.23 -11.20
N GLN A 325 5.01 9.75 -10.61
CA GLN A 325 4.42 8.44 -10.95
C GLN A 325 3.90 8.38 -12.39
N PHE A 326 3.34 9.48 -12.91
CA PHE A 326 2.85 9.58 -14.30
C PHE A 326 3.91 10.11 -15.28
N GLY A 327 5.09 10.51 -14.81
CA GLY A 327 6.19 10.97 -15.64
C GLY A 327 6.09 12.44 -16.06
N ASP A 328 5.26 13.24 -15.40
CA ASP A 328 5.11 14.68 -15.59
C ASP A 328 6.19 15.48 -14.84
N VAL A 329 6.74 14.90 -13.78
CA VAL A 329 7.80 15.46 -12.94
C VAL A 329 9.00 14.52 -12.97
N GLU A 330 10.20 15.09 -13.04
CA GLU A 330 11.45 14.32 -13.00
C GLU A 330 11.59 13.57 -11.68
N ALA A 331 11.78 12.26 -11.76
CA ALA A 331 11.93 11.39 -10.61
C ALA A 331 13.35 11.45 -10.03
N PRO A 332 13.52 11.30 -8.71
CA PRO A 332 14.80 10.96 -8.14
C PRO A 332 15.38 9.68 -8.77
N GLU A 333 16.71 9.58 -8.81
CA GLU A 333 17.40 8.43 -9.39
C GLU A 333 16.93 7.10 -8.77
N GLY A 334 16.68 6.10 -9.60
CA GLY A 334 16.27 4.76 -9.20
C GLY A 334 14.79 4.60 -8.84
N TRP A 335 13.98 5.67 -8.85
CA TRP A 335 12.57 5.55 -8.48
C TRP A 335 11.68 5.00 -9.59
N ILE A 336 12.09 5.15 -10.84
CA ILE A 336 11.30 4.71 -11.98
C ILE A 336 11.99 3.54 -12.69
N VAL A 337 11.20 2.51 -12.95
CA VAL A 337 11.59 1.36 -13.76
C VAL A 337 10.67 1.30 -14.99
N LYS A 338 11.26 1.47 -16.17
CA LYS A 338 10.50 1.37 -17.43
C LYS A 338 10.13 -0.07 -17.73
N VAL A 339 8.93 -0.24 -18.30
CA VAL A 339 8.41 -1.52 -18.77
C VAL A 339 8.62 -1.57 -20.28
N ASP A 340 9.82 -1.95 -20.70
CA ASP A 340 10.19 -2.02 -22.13
C ASP A 340 9.95 -3.43 -22.71
#